data_45cc208193e9527d4c8ade73b136d14c
#
_entry.id   45cc208193e9527d4c8ade73b136d14c
#
_cell.length_a   1.000
_cell.length_b   1.000
_cell.length_c   1.000
_cell.angle_alpha   90.00
_cell.angle_beta   90.00
_cell.angle_gamma   90.00
#
_symmetry.space_group_name_H-M   'P 1'
#
loop_
_entity.id
_entity.type
_entity.pdbx_description
1 polymer ?
#
loop_
_entity_poly.entity_id
_entity_poly.type
_entity_poly.pdbx_seq_one_letter_code
_entity_poly.pdbx_strand_id
1 'polypeptide(L)'
;MVVQPAAATPSPKALADLAAPAFKRLSTGSPASVPVGRYTQEAVKAAGLEAELQPRWIYADSVRQVLAYVARGEVDAGFVYRTDALIEKDRVRIAFTVPTNTRVSYPIAPVVAGKNQALAQSFISYVRSAPAQEILSTYGFAKP
;
A
#
# COMPACT_ATOMS: atom_id res chain seq x y z
N MET A 1 -1.09 2.13 -3.46
CA MET A 1 -0.70 1.79 -4.83
C MET A 1 -1.44 0.58 -5.31
N VAL A 2 -1.82 0.53 -6.58
CA VAL A 2 -2.17 -0.72 -7.26
C VAL A 2 -0.93 -1.27 -7.92
N VAL A 3 -0.66 -2.55 -7.71
CA VAL A 3 0.42 -3.32 -8.34
C VAL A 3 -0.15 -4.48 -9.13
N GLN A 4 0.58 -4.92 -10.14
CA GLN A 4 0.28 -6.11 -10.94
C GLN A 4 1.57 -6.89 -11.22
N PRO A 5 1.50 -8.17 -11.67
CA PRO A 5 2.69 -8.89 -12.11
C PRO A 5 3.44 -8.09 -13.18
N ALA A 6 4.77 -8.10 -13.14
CA ALA A 6 5.60 -7.24 -13.98
C ALA A 6 5.30 -7.38 -15.49
N ALA A 7 5.03 -8.61 -15.95
CA ALA A 7 4.73 -8.92 -17.36
C ALA A 7 3.24 -8.85 -17.74
N ALA A 8 2.33 -8.57 -16.78
CA ALA A 8 0.89 -8.62 -17.04
C ALA A 8 0.42 -7.48 -17.95
N THR A 9 -0.54 -7.78 -18.82
CA THR A 9 -1.23 -6.82 -19.70
C THR A 9 -2.73 -7.13 -19.70
N PRO A 10 -3.61 -6.11 -19.80
CA PRO A 10 -3.32 -4.66 -19.84
C PRO A 10 -2.86 -4.12 -18.48
N SER A 11 -2.32 -2.89 -18.46
CA SER A 11 -1.99 -2.17 -17.23
C SER A 11 -3.10 -1.19 -16.88
N PRO A 12 -3.75 -1.30 -15.70
CA PRO A 12 -4.77 -0.36 -15.27
C PRO A 12 -4.11 1.00 -14.95
N LYS A 13 -4.83 2.09 -15.23
CA LYS A 13 -4.39 3.47 -14.97
C LYS A 13 -5.22 4.14 -13.89
N ALA A 14 -6.40 3.61 -13.61
CA ALA A 14 -7.34 4.13 -12.61
C ALA A 14 -8.13 2.98 -11.95
N LEU A 15 -8.82 3.27 -10.84
CA LEU A 15 -9.68 2.28 -10.15
C LEU A 15 -10.76 1.71 -11.07
N ALA A 16 -11.34 2.54 -11.94
CA ALA A 16 -12.38 2.11 -12.87
C ALA A 16 -11.89 1.02 -13.85
N ASP A 17 -10.62 1.03 -14.22
CA ASP A 17 -10.08 0.02 -15.13
C ASP A 17 -10.08 -1.39 -14.51
N LEU A 18 -10.07 -1.47 -13.17
CA LEU A 18 -10.14 -2.76 -12.45
C LEU A 18 -11.50 -3.45 -12.59
N ALA A 19 -12.53 -2.74 -13.05
CA ALA A 19 -13.83 -3.31 -13.40
C ALA A 19 -13.81 -4.08 -14.73
N ALA A 20 -12.81 -3.85 -15.58
CA ALA A 20 -12.69 -4.53 -16.85
C ALA A 20 -12.58 -6.08 -16.71
N PRO A 21 -13.03 -6.85 -17.72
CA PRO A 21 -12.99 -8.32 -17.68
C PRO A 21 -11.60 -8.94 -17.53
N ALA A 22 -10.55 -8.18 -17.81
CA ALA A 22 -9.16 -8.62 -17.64
C ALA A 22 -8.74 -8.76 -16.17
N PHE A 23 -9.43 -8.08 -15.23
CA PHE A 23 -9.11 -8.09 -13.80
C PHE A 23 -10.16 -8.90 -13.03
N LYS A 24 -10.03 -10.22 -13.03
CA LYS A 24 -10.98 -11.14 -12.40
C LYS A 24 -10.71 -11.36 -10.92
N ARG A 25 -9.45 -11.30 -10.51
CA ARG A 25 -8.97 -11.56 -9.14
C ARG A 25 -8.17 -10.35 -8.65
N LEU A 26 -8.69 -9.71 -7.65
CA LEU A 26 -8.07 -8.53 -7.02
C LEU A 26 -7.74 -8.87 -5.57
N SER A 27 -6.58 -8.48 -5.08
CA SER A 27 -6.22 -8.72 -3.69
C SER A 27 -5.98 -7.43 -2.91
N THR A 28 -6.44 -7.45 -1.67
CA THR A 28 -6.14 -6.43 -0.65
C THR A 28 -6.10 -7.09 0.73
N GLY A 29 -5.55 -6.41 1.72
CA GLY A 29 -5.67 -6.88 3.10
C GLY A 29 -7.13 -6.93 3.56
N SER A 30 -7.44 -7.81 4.51
CA SER A 30 -8.77 -7.85 5.13
C SER A 30 -9.10 -6.48 5.75
N PRO A 31 -10.21 -5.82 5.38
CA PRO A 31 -10.57 -4.52 5.95
C PRO A 31 -10.78 -4.53 7.46
N ALA A 32 -11.12 -5.68 8.03
CA ALA A 32 -11.34 -5.85 9.46
C ALA A 32 -10.03 -5.78 10.27
N SER A 33 -8.91 -6.24 9.71
CA SER A 33 -7.66 -6.43 10.47
C SER A 33 -6.43 -5.76 9.84
N VAL A 34 -6.45 -5.46 8.55
CA VAL A 34 -5.27 -4.96 7.82
C VAL A 34 -5.51 -3.54 7.32
N PRO A 35 -4.69 -2.56 7.71
CA PRO A 35 -4.91 -1.14 7.37
C PRO A 35 -5.05 -0.86 5.87
N VAL A 36 -4.25 -1.51 5.01
CA VAL A 36 -4.34 -1.33 3.55
C VAL A 36 -5.73 -1.72 3.02
N GLY A 37 -6.39 -2.70 3.63
CA GLY A 37 -7.75 -3.10 3.26
C GLY A 37 -8.77 -2.01 3.53
N ARG A 38 -8.67 -1.29 4.66
CA ARG A 38 -9.55 -0.15 4.97
C ARG A 38 -9.36 0.99 3.97
N TYR A 39 -8.11 1.36 3.67
CA TYR A 39 -7.84 2.40 2.67
C TYR A 39 -8.33 2.00 1.27
N THR A 40 -8.20 0.72 0.90
CA THR A 40 -8.73 0.21 -0.36
C THR A 40 -10.25 0.32 -0.40
N GLN A 41 -10.93 -0.11 0.65
CA GLN A 41 -12.38 -0.04 0.74
C GLN A 41 -12.90 1.40 0.66
N GLU A 42 -12.27 2.33 1.39
CA GLU A 42 -12.60 3.75 1.33
C GLU A 42 -12.46 4.32 -0.09
N ALA A 43 -11.36 4.01 -0.77
CA ALA A 43 -11.10 4.50 -2.12
C ALA A 43 -12.07 3.91 -3.15
N VAL A 44 -12.36 2.62 -3.07
CA VAL A 44 -13.32 1.92 -3.94
C VAL A 44 -14.73 2.46 -3.74
N LYS A 45 -15.13 2.70 -2.49
CA LYS A 45 -16.42 3.31 -2.14
C LYS A 45 -16.54 4.73 -2.68
N ALA A 46 -15.51 5.55 -2.48
CA ALA A 46 -15.49 6.92 -2.99
C ALA A 46 -15.57 6.97 -4.53
N ALA A 47 -15.08 5.94 -5.21
CA ALA A 47 -15.18 5.79 -6.66
C ALA A 47 -16.51 5.17 -7.13
N GLY A 48 -17.39 4.73 -6.23
CA GLY A 48 -18.67 4.09 -6.60
C GLY A 48 -18.52 2.68 -7.19
N LEU A 49 -17.41 1.99 -6.94
CA LEU A 49 -17.06 0.71 -7.58
C LEU A 49 -17.26 -0.50 -6.66
N GLU A 50 -17.89 -0.33 -5.48
CA GLU A 50 -18.03 -1.42 -4.50
C GLU A 50 -18.74 -2.64 -5.08
N ALA A 51 -19.90 -2.44 -5.69
CA ALA A 51 -20.71 -3.54 -6.22
C ALA A 51 -20.00 -4.32 -7.33
N GLU A 52 -19.27 -3.61 -8.18
CA GLU A 52 -18.55 -4.19 -9.32
C GLU A 52 -17.32 -5.00 -8.90
N LEU A 53 -16.57 -4.50 -7.91
CA LEU A 53 -15.33 -5.13 -7.45
C LEU A 53 -15.56 -6.16 -6.33
N GLN A 54 -16.69 -6.09 -5.62
CA GLN A 54 -17.01 -7.00 -4.50
C GLN A 54 -16.78 -8.49 -4.81
N PRO A 55 -17.24 -9.05 -5.94
CA PRO A 55 -17.08 -10.48 -6.22
C PRO A 55 -15.66 -10.89 -6.63
N ARG A 56 -14.76 -9.94 -6.78
CA ARG A 56 -13.37 -10.16 -7.27
C ARG A 56 -12.32 -10.18 -6.15
N TRP A 57 -12.71 -9.86 -4.90
CA TRP A 57 -11.76 -9.74 -3.80
C TRP A 57 -11.24 -11.06 -3.30
N ILE A 58 -9.92 -11.13 -3.19
CA ILE A 58 -9.17 -12.14 -2.44
C ILE A 58 -8.50 -11.39 -1.29
N TYR A 59 -9.04 -11.58 -0.10
CA TYR A 59 -8.52 -10.93 1.11
C TYR A 59 -7.31 -11.68 1.66
N ALA A 60 -6.35 -10.92 2.14
CA ALA A 60 -5.11 -11.42 2.74
C ALA A 60 -4.98 -10.94 4.19
N ASP A 61 -4.25 -11.69 5.00
CA ASP A 61 -4.01 -11.39 6.42
C ASP A 61 -2.90 -10.34 6.62
N SER A 62 -2.21 -9.97 5.56
CA SER A 62 -1.19 -8.93 5.58
C SER A 62 -0.94 -8.34 4.18
N VAL A 63 -0.40 -7.11 4.12
CA VAL A 63 0.01 -6.49 2.86
C VAL A 63 1.12 -7.30 2.16
N ARG A 64 1.97 -7.98 2.92
CA ARG A 64 3.02 -8.85 2.36
C ARG A 64 2.46 -10.07 1.65
N GLN A 65 1.37 -10.62 2.16
CA GLN A 65 0.67 -11.71 1.50
C GLN A 65 0.00 -11.24 0.20
N VAL A 66 -0.61 -10.04 0.18
CA VAL A 66 -1.10 -9.43 -1.06
C VAL A 66 0.02 -9.34 -2.10
N LEU A 67 1.18 -8.79 -1.70
CA LEU A 67 2.33 -8.65 -2.58
C LEU A 67 2.79 -10.02 -3.14
N ALA A 68 2.84 -11.05 -2.29
CA ALA A 68 3.21 -12.40 -2.68
C ALA A 68 2.23 -13.00 -3.71
N TYR A 69 0.93 -12.79 -3.55
CA TYR A 69 -0.07 -13.24 -4.53
C TYR A 69 0.12 -12.58 -5.89
N VAL A 70 0.38 -11.26 -5.90
CA VAL A 70 0.67 -10.54 -7.16
C VAL A 70 1.97 -11.03 -7.78
N ALA A 71 3.05 -11.15 -7.00
CA ALA A 71 4.36 -11.56 -7.50
C ALA A 71 4.37 -12.99 -8.09
N ARG A 72 3.43 -13.85 -7.64
CA ARG A 72 3.25 -15.21 -8.16
C ARG A 72 2.20 -15.31 -9.29
N GLY A 73 1.53 -14.19 -9.63
CA GLY A 73 0.47 -14.19 -10.64
C GLY A 73 -0.81 -14.91 -10.19
N GLU A 74 -1.01 -15.09 -8.91
CA GLU A 74 -2.23 -15.71 -8.35
C GLU A 74 -3.43 -14.76 -8.41
N VAL A 75 -3.17 -13.46 -8.52
CA VAL A 75 -4.15 -12.39 -8.72
C VAL A 75 -3.70 -11.44 -9.83
N ASP A 76 -4.66 -10.76 -10.47
CA ASP A 76 -4.41 -9.89 -11.60
C ASP A 76 -3.88 -8.51 -11.15
N ALA A 77 -4.33 -8.04 -9.98
CA ALA A 77 -3.81 -6.83 -9.34
C ALA A 77 -3.99 -6.90 -7.81
N GLY A 78 -3.20 -6.10 -7.10
CA GLY A 78 -3.26 -6.03 -5.64
C GLY A 78 -3.00 -4.61 -5.12
N PHE A 79 -3.51 -4.34 -3.91
CA PHE A 79 -3.36 -3.07 -3.22
C PHE A 79 -2.29 -3.19 -2.13
N VAL A 80 -1.20 -2.45 -2.29
CA VAL A 80 -0.06 -2.47 -1.38
C VAL A 80 0.45 -1.04 -1.13
N TYR A 81 1.37 -0.86 -0.19
CA TYR A 81 2.11 0.39 -0.07
C TYR A 81 3.25 0.45 -1.08
N ARG A 82 3.72 1.65 -1.39
CA ARG A 82 4.89 1.83 -2.26
C ARG A 82 6.13 1.15 -1.71
N THR A 83 6.31 1.21 -0.41
CA THR A 83 7.41 0.53 0.31
C THR A 83 7.43 -0.96 0.08
N ASP A 84 6.24 -1.61 0.01
CA ASP A 84 6.13 -3.04 -0.28
C ASP A 84 6.42 -3.34 -1.74
N ALA A 85 5.86 -2.54 -2.67
CA ALA A 85 6.07 -2.74 -4.10
C ALA A 85 7.56 -2.70 -4.48
N LEU A 86 8.36 -1.83 -3.85
CA LEU A 86 9.78 -1.70 -4.12
C LEU A 86 10.62 -2.92 -3.69
N ILE A 87 10.11 -3.75 -2.78
CA ILE A 87 10.80 -4.98 -2.35
C ILE A 87 10.78 -6.05 -3.44
N GLU A 88 9.70 -6.13 -4.20
CA GLU A 88 9.49 -7.11 -5.27
C GLU A 88 9.49 -6.45 -6.67
N LYS A 89 10.24 -5.37 -6.84
CA LYS A 89 10.28 -4.53 -8.07
C LYS A 89 10.55 -5.30 -9.35
N ASP A 90 11.24 -6.45 -9.26
CA ASP A 90 11.57 -7.30 -10.41
C ASP A 90 10.41 -8.23 -10.79
N ARG A 91 9.46 -8.46 -9.89
CA ARG A 91 8.33 -9.38 -10.07
C ARG A 91 6.99 -8.68 -10.16
N VAL A 92 6.88 -7.47 -9.60
CA VAL A 92 5.67 -6.63 -9.66
C VAL A 92 6.00 -5.25 -10.20
N ARG A 93 5.02 -4.62 -10.83
CA ARG A 93 5.09 -3.22 -11.21
C ARG A 93 3.97 -2.43 -10.56
N ILE A 94 4.25 -1.19 -10.21
CA ILE A 94 3.23 -0.23 -9.80
C ILE A 94 2.47 0.21 -11.06
N ALA A 95 1.17 -0.05 -11.09
CA ALA A 95 0.30 0.37 -12.16
C ALA A 95 -0.09 1.85 -11.99
N PHE A 96 -0.62 2.21 -10.82
CA PHE A 96 -0.97 3.59 -10.48
C PHE A 96 -1.06 3.82 -8.97
N THR A 97 -1.09 5.10 -8.59
CA THR A 97 -1.34 5.53 -7.21
C THR A 97 -2.83 5.71 -6.98
N VAL A 98 -3.38 5.07 -5.96
CA VAL A 98 -4.78 5.25 -5.56
C VAL A 98 -4.91 6.53 -4.75
N PRO A 99 -5.76 7.48 -5.14
CA PRO A 99 -6.12 8.62 -4.29
C PRO A 99 -6.81 8.10 -3.01
N THR A 100 -6.42 8.63 -1.87
CA THR A 100 -7.06 8.33 -0.57
C THR A 100 -7.45 9.62 0.10
N ASN A 101 -8.63 9.66 0.70
CA ASN A 101 -9.08 10.81 1.48
C ASN A 101 -8.30 10.94 2.80
N THR A 102 -7.86 9.79 3.33
CA THR A 102 -7.05 9.73 4.55
C THR A 102 -5.58 9.61 4.17
N ARG A 103 -4.75 10.51 4.71
CA ARG A 103 -3.30 10.44 4.53
C ARG A 103 -2.75 9.24 5.29
N VAL A 104 -2.04 8.37 4.58
CA VAL A 104 -1.29 7.28 5.22
C VAL A 104 -0.05 7.87 5.89
N SER A 105 0.01 7.81 7.22
CA SER A 105 1.11 8.36 8.02
C SER A 105 1.63 7.34 9.04
N TYR A 106 2.89 7.49 9.39
CA TYR A 106 3.57 6.69 10.40
C TYR A 106 4.02 7.62 11.54
N PRO A 107 3.19 7.80 12.58
CA PRO A 107 3.56 8.67 13.69
C PRO A 107 4.68 8.06 14.53
N ILE A 108 5.56 8.90 15.05
CA ILE A 108 6.59 8.54 16.01
C ILE A 108 6.44 9.43 17.26
N ALA A 109 6.49 8.83 18.44
CA ALA A 109 6.41 9.56 19.71
C ALA A 109 7.31 8.90 20.77
N PRO A 110 7.83 9.66 21.75
CA PRO A 110 8.52 9.07 22.89
C PRO A 110 7.52 8.36 23.80
N VAL A 111 7.95 7.28 24.43
CA VAL A 111 7.13 6.59 25.45
C VAL A 111 7.21 7.39 26.76
N VAL A 112 6.08 7.79 27.32
CA VAL A 112 6.00 8.66 28.53
C VAL A 112 6.82 8.12 29.70
N ALA A 113 6.74 6.82 29.96
CA ALA A 113 7.50 6.16 31.04
C ALA A 113 8.94 5.78 30.65
N GLY A 114 9.41 6.18 29.47
CA GLY A 114 10.76 5.89 29.00
C GLY A 114 11.83 6.59 29.82
N LYS A 115 12.86 5.87 30.22
CA LYS A 115 13.95 6.40 31.08
C LYS A 115 14.85 7.41 30.36
N ASN A 116 14.93 7.35 29.02
CA ASN A 116 15.84 8.16 28.21
C ASN A 116 15.08 9.15 27.31
N GLN A 117 14.26 10.02 27.90
CA GLN A 117 13.41 10.96 27.17
C GLN A 117 14.21 11.89 26.23
N ALA A 118 15.37 12.40 26.70
CA ALA A 118 16.23 13.28 25.89
C ALA A 118 16.77 12.55 24.64
N LEU A 119 17.19 11.29 24.78
CA LEU A 119 17.68 10.49 23.66
C LEU A 119 16.54 10.16 22.68
N ALA A 120 15.35 9.82 23.19
CA ALA A 120 14.17 9.58 22.36
C ALA A 120 13.81 10.82 21.52
N GLN A 121 13.83 12.01 22.14
CA GLN A 121 13.55 13.26 21.44
C GLN A 121 14.64 13.57 20.39
N SER A 122 15.91 13.33 20.69
CA SER A 122 17.01 13.49 19.74
C SER A 122 16.86 12.55 18.55
N PHE A 123 16.44 11.31 18.78
CA PHE A 123 16.18 10.34 17.70
C PHE A 123 15.01 10.79 16.81
N ILE A 124 13.90 11.27 17.40
CA ILE A 124 12.77 11.82 16.64
C ILE A 124 13.22 13.00 15.78
N SER A 125 14.02 13.91 16.35
CA SER A 125 14.56 15.05 15.63
C SER A 125 15.46 14.61 14.46
N TYR A 126 16.28 13.58 14.66
CA TYR A 126 17.10 12.99 13.60
C TYR A 126 16.24 12.38 12.49
N VAL A 127 15.24 11.54 12.83
CA VAL A 127 14.33 10.92 11.85
C VAL A 127 13.63 11.98 10.99
N ARG A 128 13.34 13.15 11.54
CA ARG A 128 12.70 14.27 10.81
C ARG A 128 13.68 15.13 10.03
N SER A 129 14.97 14.92 10.18
CA SER A 129 16.02 15.71 9.47
C SER A 129 16.07 15.35 7.99
N ALA A 130 16.59 16.26 7.15
CA ALA A 130 16.72 16.07 5.71
C ALA A 130 17.53 14.81 5.36
N PRO A 131 18.68 14.50 5.97
CA PRO A 131 19.42 13.28 5.69
C PRO A 131 18.63 12.00 5.96
N ALA A 132 17.91 11.93 7.09
CA ALA A 132 17.11 10.78 7.44
C ALA A 132 15.90 10.63 6.50
N GLN A 133 15.27 11.73 6.10
CA GLN A 133 14.17 11.72 5.13
C GLN A 133 14.64 11.29 3.72
N GLU A 134 15.85 11.58 3.33
CA GLU A 134 16.43 11.05 2.10
C GLU A 134 16.57 9.53 2.16
N ILE A 135 17.10 9.00 3.26
CA ILE A 135 17.17 7.54 3.48
C ILE A 135 15.77 6.92 3.36
N LEU A 136 14.78 7.45 4.08
CA LEU A 136 13.40 6.95 4.02
C LEU A 136 12.82 6.99 2.61
N SER A 137 13.14 8.05 1.84
CA SER A 137 12.70 8.19 0.45
C SER A 137 13.22 7.05 -0.44
N THR A 138 14.44 6.56 -0.23
CA THR A 138 14.99 5.42 -1.00
C THR A 138 14.20 4.14 -0.80
N TYR A 139 13.53 4.00 0.36
CA TYR A 139 12.64 2.88 0.68
C TYR A 139 11.18 3.12 0.28
N GLY A 140 10.88 4.25 -0.36
CA GLY A 140 9.55 4.54 -0.90
C GLY A 140 8.63 5.34 0.02
N PHE A 141 9.11 5.82 1.16
CA PHE A 141 8.35 6.74 2.00
C PHE A 141 8.28 8.14 1.34
N ALA A 142 7.12 8.77 1.44
CA ALA A 142 6.96 10.17 1.06
C ALA A 142 7.47 11.07 2.20
N LYS A 143 7.91 12.27 1.86
CA LYS A 143 8.25 13.29 2.87
C LYS A 143 6.98 13.70 3.65
N PRO A 144 7.13 14.05 4.95
CA PRO A 144 6.01 14.50 5.78
C PRO A 144 5.32 15.77 5.27
#